data_5e54dc6b86fb10ac37af984454066d80
#
_entry.id   5e54dc6b86fb10ac37af984454066d80
#
_cell.length_a   1.000
_cell.length_b   1.000
_cell.length_c   1.000
_cell.angle_alpha   90.00
_cell.angle_beta   90.00
_cell.angle_gamma   90.00
#
_symmetry.space_group_name_H-M   'P 1'
#
loop_
_entity.id
_entity.type
_entity.pdbx_description
1 polymer ?
#
loop_
_entity_poly.entity_id
_entity_poly.type
_entity_poly.pdbx_seq_one_letter_code
_entity_poly.pdbx_strand_id
1 'polypeptide(L)'
;MTDTTSTLHVETRTHGRVLVRAPRVVAPWPLLIGFHGYAETAETHLAALERIAGVDGWLVAAVQALHPFYTRQQTIVANWMTSQDRELAIADNIDYVGRVLARLRAGYDISSPPVFAGFSQGGAMAYRAAAHMASSGLMILAADVPPDVAQRPHVRLPPILIGRGTGDPWYTADKHSADLATLTSIGASVESCVFEGGHEWGEEFLTAAGRFLTDTKNTEHGLKHKGHKE
;
A
#
# COMPACT_ATOMS: atom_id res chain seq x y z
N MET A 1 -34.82 33.32 -15.97
CA MET A 1 -33.84 32.29 -16.47
C MET A 1 -32.96 31.94 -15.31
N THR A 2 -33.01 30.72 -14.85
CA THR A 2 -32.11 30.24 -13.78
C THR A 2 -30.80 29.85 -14.45
N ASP A 3 -29.69 30.49 -14.07
CA ASP A 3 -28.36 30.12 -14.48
C ASP A 3 -28.09 28.66 -14.04
N THR A 4 -27.88 27.79 -15.01
CA THR A 4 -27.56 26.36 -14.75
C THR A 4 -26.06 26.17 -14.90
N THR A 5 -25.36 25.92 -13.78
CA THR A 5 -23.96 25.53 -13.81
C THR A 5 -23.86 24.00 -14.00
N SER A 6 -23.02 23.55 -14.90
CA SER A 6 -22.72 22.12 -15.11
C SER A 6 -21.25 21.84 -14.85
N THR A 7 -20.94 20.63 -14.35
CA THR A 7 -19.57 20.16 -14.16
C THR A 7 -19.20 19.22 -15.32
N LEU A 8 -18.03 19.42 -15.91
CA LEU A 8 -17.46 18.54 -16.93
C LEU A 8 -16.17 17.94 -16.37
N HIS A 9 -16.00 16.61 -16.52
CA HIS A 9 -14.75 15.94 -16.21
C HIS A 9 -14.01 15.63 -17.50
N VAL A 10 -12.73 15.96 -17.55
CA VAL A 10 -11.87 15.77 -18.73
C VAL A 10 -10.63 15.01 -18.32
N GLU A 11 -10.41 13.85 -18.94
CA GLU A 11 -9.17 13.10 -18.75
C GLU A 11 -7.96 13.91 -19.21
N THR A 12 -6.93 13.92 -18.40
CA THR A 12 -5.66 14.59 -18.71
C THR A 12 -4.47 13.70 -18.37
N ARG A 13 -3.31 14.02 -18.91
CA ARG A 13 -2.06 13.30 -18.60
C ARG A 13 -1.27 14.03 -17.56
N THR A 14 -0.82 13.28 -16.55
CA THR A 14 0.17 13.73 -15.57
C THR A 14 1.27 12.69 -15.41
N HIS A 15 2.41 13.11 -14.87
CA HIS A 15 3.52 12.21 -14.57
C HIS A 15 3.52 11.91 -13.07
N GLY A 16 3.42 10.62 -12.73
CA GLY A 16 3.64 10.15 -11.37
C GLY A 16 5.15 10.04 -11.06
N ARG A 17 5.48 10.06 -9.78
CA ARG A 17 6.85 9.96 -9.28
C ARG A 17 6.99 8.72 -8.40
N VAL A 18 8.05 7.95 -8.61
CA VAL A 18 8.35 6.74 -7.82
C VAL A 18 9.84 6.77 -7.46
N LEU A 19 10.14 6.55 -6.20
CA LEU A 19 11.51 6.30 -5.74
C LEU A 19 11.74 4.79 -5.69
N VAL A 20 12.85 4.34 -6.24
CA VAL A 20 13.18 2.92 -6.30
C VAL A 20 14.56 2.70 -5.69
N ARG A 21 14.63 1.82 -4.69
CA ARG A 21 15.87 1.33 -4.11
C ARG A 21 16.06 -0.14 -4.51
N ALA A 22 17.06 -0.40 -5.33
CA ALA A 22 17.48 -1.76 -5.66
C ALA A 22 18.39 -2.34 -4.56
N PRO A 23 18.26 -3.63 -4.22
CA PRO A 23 19.16 -4.27 -3.28
C PRO A 23 20.56 -4.49 -3.87
N ARG A 24 21.55 -4.69 -3.00
CA ARG A 24 22.94 -4.96 -3.42
C ARG A 24 23.21 -6.44 -3.75
N VAL A 25 22.23 -7.30 -3.56
CA VAL A 25 22.31 -8.72 -3.88
C VAL A 25 21.91 -8.99 -5.32
N VAL A 26 22.29 -10.14 -5.86
CA VAL A 26 21.97 -10.53 -7.24
C VAL A 26 20.47 -10.78 -7.40
N ALA A 27 19.89 -10.33 -8.51
CA ALA A 27 18.50 -10.59 -8.91
C ALA A 27 18.27 -12.09 -9.23
N PRO A 28 17.02 -12.57 -9.27
CA PRO A 28 15.78 -11.83 -9.19
C PRO A 28 15.41 -11.41 -7.75
N TRP A 29 14.74 -10.26 -7.62
CA TRP A 29 14.37 -9.67 -6.32
C TRP A 29 12.88 -9.78 -6.02
N PRO A 30 12.49 -10.03 -4.76
CA PRO A 30 11.12 -9.78 -4.31
C PRO A 30 10.84 -8.26 -4.33
N LEU A 31 9.58 -7.89 -4.59
CA LEU A 31 9.17 -6.50 -4.75
C LEU A 31 8.28 -6.03 -3.61
N LEU A 32 8.65 -4.91 -2.98
CA LEU A 32 7.85 -4.17 -2.02
C LEU A 32 7.45 -2.82 -2.62
N ILE A 33 6.14 -2.55 -2.72
CA ILE A 33 5.62 -1.26 -3.19
C ILE A 33 4.89 -0.57 -2.04
N GLY A 34 5.30 0.66 -1.71
CA GLY A 34 4.75 1.43 -0.62
C GLY A 34 4.00 2.70 -1.05
N PHE A 35 2.97 3.04 -0.25
CA PHE A 35 2.05 4.16 -0.42
C PHE A 35 2.03 5.01 0.85
N HIS A 36 2.47 6.25 0.75
CA HIS A 36 2.60 7.19 1.86
C HIS A 36 1.26 7.71 2.40
N GLY A 37 1.27 8.26 3.60
CA GLY A 37 0.13 8.92 4.23
C GLY A 37 -0.22 10.28 3.60
N TYR A 38 -1.33 10.89 4.06
CA TYR A 38 -1.69 12.25 3.67
C TYR A 38 -0.61 13.25 4.10
N ALA A 39 -0.29 14.19 3.22
CA ALA A 39 0.73 15.20 3.43
C ALA A 39 2.15 14.65 3.72
N GLU A 40 2.43 13.47 3.20
CA GLU A 40 3.78 12.89 3.16
C GLU A 40 4.36 12.90 1.75
N THR A 41 5.56 12.33 1.58
CA THR A 41 6.27 12.21 0.32
C THR A 41 6.75 10.77 0.10
N ALA A 42 7.15 10.45 -1.13
CA ALA A 42 7.80 9.18 -1.43
C ALA A 42 9.10 8.99 -0.63
N GLU A 43 9.86 10.07 -0.36
CA GLU A 43 11.08 10.04 0.46
C GLU A 43 10.81 9.63 1.89
N THR A 44 9.82 10.26 2.53
CA THR A 44 9.43 9.95 3.90
C THR A 44 9.01 8.48 4.01
N HIS A 45 8.21 8.02 3.04
CA HIS A 45 7.72 6.65 3.05
C HIS A 45 8.83 5.63 2.74
N LEU A 46 9.72 5.93 1.78
CA LEU A 46 10.87 5.07 1.50
C LEU A 46 11.75 4.89 2.75
N ALA A 47 12.04 5.98 3.45
CA ALA A 47 12.81 5.92 4.70
C ALA A 47 12.12 5.07 5.77
N ALA A 48 10.79 5.10 5.88
CA ALA A 48 10.04 4.23 6.78
C ALA A 48 10.13 2.75 6.38
N LEU A 49 9.97 2.43 5.09
CA LEU A 49 10.10 1.06 4.58
C LEU A 49 11.50 0.50 4.77
N GLU A 50 12.54 1.32 4.65
CA GLU A 50 13.93 0.89 4.84
C GLU A 50 14.27 0.51 6.30
N ARG A 51 13.43 0.90 7.26
CA ARG A 51 13.56 0.47 8.67
C ARG A 51 13.04 -0.96 8.90
N ILE A 52 12.31 -1.56 7.96
CA ILE A 52 11.78 -2.92 8.11
C ILE A 52 12.93 -3.93 8.06
N ALA A 53 13.03 -4.78 9.06
CA ALA A 53 14.08 -5.78 9.15
C ALA A 53 14.06 -6.75 7.95
N GLY A 54 15.22 -6.98 7.33
CA GLY A 54 15.34 -7.88 6.18
C GLY A 54 14.92 -7.30 4.84
N VAL A 55 14.49 -6.04 4.78
CA VAL A 55 14.09 -5.34 3.54
C VAL A 55 15.26 -5.11 2.59
N ASP A 56 16.50 -5.21 3.04
CA ASP A 56 17.71 -4.98 2.23
C ASP A 56 17.82 -5.91 1.01
N GLY A 57 17.21 -7.09 1.08
CA GLY A 57 17.14 -8.03 -0.04
C GLY A 57 15.96 -7.82 -0.99
N TRP A 58 15.19 -6.76 -0.84
CA TRP A 58 14.00 -6.43 -1.61
C TRP A 58 14.24 -5.25 -2.55
N LEU A 59 13.65 -5.31 -3.75
CA LEU A 59 13.43 -4.12 -4.57
C LEU A 59 12.31 -3.32 -3.91
N VAL A 60 12.61 -2.12 -3.42
CA VAL A 60 11.65 -1.27 -2.72
C VAL A 60 11.26 -0.10 -3.61
N ALA A 61 9.97 0.11 -3.81
CA ALA A 61 9.43 1.23 -4.57
C ALA A 61 8.45 2.04 -3.71
N ALA A 62 8.75 3.30 -3.44
CA ALA A 62 7.85 4.23 -2.79
C ALA A 62 7.16 5.10 -3.84
N VAL A 63 5.85 4.95 -3.96
CA VAL A 63 5.01 5.64 -4.94
C VAL A 63 4.51 6.94 -4.35
N GLN A 64 4.72 8.06 -5.05
CA GLN A 64 4.17 9.35 -4.66
C GLN A 64 2.75 9.52 -5.24
N ALA A 65 1.84 9.98 -4.41
CA ALA A 65 0.48 10.31 -4.82
C ALA A 65 0.46 11.39 -5.91
N LEU A 66 -0.56 11.35 -6.78
CA LEU A 66 -0.64 12.20 -7.99
C LEU A 66 -0.93 13.68 -7.71
N HIS A 67 -1.32 14.05 -6.48
CA HIS A 67 -1.72 15.41 -6.14
C HIS A 67 -0.71 16.06 -5.18
N PRO A 68 0.44 16.58 -5.68
CA PRO A 68 1.38 17.32 -4.86
C PRO A 68 0.82 18.71 -4.53
N PHE A 69 1.12 19.20 -3.33
CA PHE A 69 0.75 20.54 -2.89
C PHE A 69 1.77 21.09 -1.89
N TYR A 70 1.75 22.39 -1.68
CA TYR A 70 2.58 23.04 -0.68
C TYR A 70 1.86 23.11 0.67
N THR A 71 2.57 22.72 1.73
CA THR A 71 2.14 23.04 3.10
C THR A 71 2.27 24.54 3.37
N ARG A 72 1.77 25.00 4.53
CA ARG A 72 1.98 26.39 4.97
C ARG A 72 3.46 26.74 5.12
N GLN A 73 4.32 25.77 5.39
CA GLN A 73 5.78 25.92 5.50
C GLN A 73 6.51 25.81 4.16
N GLN A 74 5.77 25.85 3.04
CA GLN A 74 6.32 25.72 1.67
C GLN A 74 7.03 24.37 1.41
N THR A 75 6.72 23.33 2.18
CA THR A 75 7.19 21.97 1.92
C THR A 75 6.27 21.31 0.91
N ILE A 76 6.83 20.64 -0.09
CA ILE A 76 6.06 19.85 -1.06
C ILE A 76 5.70 18.52 -0.41
N VAL A 77 4.41 18.22 -0.39
CA VAL A 77 3.82 16.96 0.07
C VAL A 77 2.77 16.52 -0.94
N ALA A 78 2.18 15.33 -0.76
CA ALA A 78 1.15 14.87 -1.67
C ALA A 78 -0.01 14.18 -0.96
N ASN A 79 -1.15 14.02 -1.67
CA ASN A 79 -2.27 13.23 -1.22
C ASN A 79 -2.85 12.37 -2.36
N TRP A 80 -3.48 11.26 -2.00
CA TRP A 80 -4.06 10.33 -2.97
C TRP A 80 -5.42 10.79 -3.47
N MET A 81 -6.22 11.39 -2.60
CA MET A 81 -7.56 11.84 -2.94
C MET A 81 -8.13 12.77 -1.87
N THR A 82 -9.16 13.53 -2.27
CA THR A 82 -10.03 14.27 -1.36
C THR A 82 -11.45 13.70 -1.41
N SER A 83 -12.41 14.37 -0.80
CA SER A 83 -13.84 14.04 -0.95
C SER A 83 -14.40 14.44 -2.32
N GLN A 84 -13.78 15.44 -2.98
CA GLN A 84 -14.22 15.90 -4.30
C GLN A 84 -13.80 14.88 -5.36
N ASP A 85 -14.73 14.48 -6.21
CA ASP A 85 -14.52 13.55 -7.34
C ASP A 85 -13.78 12.27 -6.92
N ARG A 86 -14.09 11.78 -5.72
CA ARG A 86 -13.38 10.69 -5.06
C ARG A 86 -13.28 9.43 -5.91
N GLU A 87 -14.35 9.06 -6.60
CA GLU A 87 -14.40 7.85 -7.42
C GLU A 87 -13.47 7.94 -8.62
N LEU A 88 -13.40 9.10 -9.27
CA LEU A 88 -12.45 9.36 -10.36
C LEU A 88 -11.01 9.30 -9.85
N ALA A 89 -10.73 9.95 -8.72
CA ALA A 89 -9.40 9.89 -8.12
C ALA A 89 -8.99 8.45 -7.73
N ILE A 90 -9.92 7.61 -7.27
CA ILE A 90 -9.66 6.19 -6.98
C ILE A 90 -9.29 5.45 -8.27
N ALA A 91 -10.07 5.63 -9.35
CA ALA A 91 -9.82 4.97 -10.63
C ALA A 91 -8.46 5.39 -11.23
N ASP A 92 -8.16 6.68 -11.23
CA ASP A 92 -6.89 7.24 -11.72
C ASP A 92 -5.70 6.70 -10.94
N ASN A 93 -5.80 6.61 -9.61
CA ASN A 93 -4.74 6.07 -8.78
C ASN A 93 -4.53 4.57 -8.99
N ILE A 94 -5.58 3.77 -9.20
CA ILE A 94 -5.47 2.34 -9.51
C ILE A 94 -4.75 2.14 -10.85
N ASP A 95 -5.14 2.89 -11.90
CA ASP A 95 -4.46 2.85 -13.20
C ASP A 95 -2.99 3.27 -13.09
N TYR A 96 -2.72 4.34 -12.35
CA TYR A 96 -1.37 4.81 -12.10
C TYR A 96 -0.51 3.73 -11.43
N VAL A 97 -0.99 3.08 -10.37
CA VAL A 97 -0.25 2.00 -9.69
C VAL A 97 -0.03 0.81 -10.60
N GLY A 98 -1.01 0.47 -11.46
CA GLY A 98 -0.87 -0.56 -12.49
C GLY A 98 0.27 -0.24 -13.46
N ARG A 99 0.37 1.02 -13.93
CA ARG A 99 1.46 1.50 -14.79
C ARG A 99 2.81 1.50 -14.06
N VAL A 100 2.84 1.85 -12.77
CA VAL A 100 4.06 1.74 -11.94
C VAL A 100 4.54 0.30 -11.91
N LEU A 101 3.66 -0.65 -11.60
CA LEU A 101 4.01 -2.07 -11.54
C LEU A 101 4.52 -2.59 -12.90
N ALA A 102 3.86 -2.23 -14.00
CA ALA A 102 4.31 -2.59 -15.34
C ALA A 102 5.71 -2.01 -15.64
N ARG A 103 5.97 -0.76 -15.26
CA ARG A 103 7.27 -0.12 -15.47
C ARG A 103 8.38 -0.76 -14.63
N LEU A 104 8.08 -1.14 -13.39
CA LEU A 104 9.03 -1.85 -12.53
C LEU A 104 9.38 -3.22 -13.12
N ARG A 105 8.37 -4.00 -13.57
CA ARG A 105 8.60 -5.30 -14.22
C ARG A 105 9.39 -5.21 -15.53
N ALA A 106 9.25 -4.12 -16.27
CA ALA A 106 10.02 -3.90 -17.49
C ALA A 106 11.48 -3.48 -17.22
N GLY A 107 11.77 -2.92 -16.05
CA GLY A 107 13.09 -2.39 -15.71
C GLY A 107 13.92 -3.23 -14.76
N TYR A 108 13.28 -4.19 -14.06
CA TYR A 108 13.93 -4.97 -13.00
C TYR A 108 13.53 -6.45 -13.09
N ASP A 109 14.48 -7.34 -12.77
CA ASP A 109 14.21 -8.76 -12.66
C ASP A 109 13.56 -9.08 -11.30
N ILE A 110 12.24 -9.27 -11.32
CA ILE A 110 11.39 -9.41 -10.15
C ILE A 110 10.94 -10.87 -10.01
N SER A 111 11.17 -11.46 -8.84
CA SER A 111 10.95 -12.89 -8.59
C SER A 111 9.49 -13.27 -8.40
N SER A 112 8.61 -12.34 -7.98
CA SER A 112 7.27 -12.65 -7.47
C SER A 112 6.29 -11.48 -7.62
N PRO A 113 4.97 -11.71 -7.44
CA PRO A 113 4.02 -10.62 -7.25
C PRO A 113 4.42 -9.72 -6.08
N PRO A 114 4.14 -8.41 -6.12
CA PRO A 114 4.57 -7.49 -5.06
C PRO A 114 3.89 -7.77 -3.72
N VAL A 115 4.56 -7.39 -2.63
CA VAL A 115 3.92 -7.02 -1.38
C VAL A 115 3.57 -5.54 -1.47
N PHE A 116 2.33 -5.19 -1.17
CA PHE A 116 1.92 -3.79 -1.03
C PHE A 116 1.96 -3.37 0.42
N ALA A 117 2.47 -2.17 0.70
CA ALA A 117 2.50 -1.58 2.03
C ALA A 117 1.89 -0.18 2.01
N GLY A 118 1.09 0.18 3.01
CA GLY A 118 0.51 1.51 3.09
C GLY A 118 0.36 2.02 4.51
N PHE A 119 0.57 3.32 4.66
CA PHE A 119 0.38 4.04 5.90
C PHE A 119 -0.76 5.05 5.78
N SER A 120 -1.68 5.07 6.73
CA SER A 120 -2.77 6.04 6.79
C SER A 120 -3.55 6.10 5.46
N GLN A 121 -3.65 7.26 4.79
CA GLN A 121 -4.31 7.37 3.49
C GLN A 121 -3.72 6.41 2.44
N GLY A 122 -2.42 6.14 2.49
CA GLY A 122 -1.75 5.16 1.63
C GLY A 122 -2.15 3.71 1.90
N GLY A 123 -2.61 3.38 3.11
CA GLY A 123 -3.17 2.07 3.42
C GLY A 123 -4.41 1.77 2.59
N ALA A 124 -5.29 2.76 2.39
CA ALA A 124 -6.43 2.61 1.50
C ALA A 124 -6.01 2.36 0.04
N MET A 125 -4.90 2.94 -0.40
CA MET A 125 -4.34 2.65 -1.73
C MET A 125 -3.73 1.26 -1.82
N ALA A 126 -3.05 0.79 -0.78
CA ALA A 126 -2.51 -0.57 -0.72
C ALA A 126 -3.63 -1.62 -0.82
N TYR A 127 -4.73 -1.44 -0.08
CA TYR A 127 -5.92 -2.30 -0.21
C TYR A 127 -6.47 -2.32 -1.64
N ARG A 128 -6.63 -1.16 -2.27
CA ARG A 128 -7.12 -1.05 -3.65
C ARG A 128 -6.18 -1.69 -4.65
N ALA A 129 -4.86 -1.48 -4.50
CA ALA A 129 -3.87 -2.13 -5.33
C ALA A 129 -3.98 -3.66 -5.22
N ALA A 130 -4.06 -4.22 -4.01
CA ALA A 130 -4.22 -5.66 -3.78
C ALA A 130 -5.56 -6.22 -4.28
N ALA A 131 -6.63 -5.42 -4.28
CA ALA A 131 -7.94 -5.84 -4.80
C ALA A 131 -8.01 -5.85 -6.34
N HIS A 132 -7.08 -5.20 -7.04
CA HIS A 132 -7.08 -5.08 -8.51
C HIS A 132 -5.86 -5.74 -9.18
N MET A 133 -4.81 -6.05 -8.45
CA MET A 133 -3.55 -6.58 -8.97
C MET A 133 -3.11 -7.79 -8.15
N ALA A 134 -2.53 -8.79 -8.83
CA ALA A 134 -1.95 -9.93 -8.13
C ALA A 134 -0.83 -9.47 -7.20
N SER A 135 -0.89 -9.88 -5.95
CA SER A 135 0.05 -9.54 -4.89
C SER A 135 0.28 -10.74 -3.96
N SER A 136 1.46 -10.81 -3.35
CA SER A 136 1.86 -11.89 -2.45
C SER A 136 1.62 -11.56 -0.97
N GLY A 137 1.42 -10.30 -0.64
CA GLY A 137 1.14 -9.84 0.71
C GLY A 137 0.66 -8.40 0.76
N LEU A 138 0.08 -8.02 1.89
CA LEU A 138 -0.45 -6.68 2.15
C LEU A 138 -0.11 -6.25 3.58
N MET A 139 0.60 -5.14 3.73
CA MET A 139 0.94 -4.54 5.02
C MET A 139 0.22 -3.20 5.17
N ILE A 140 -0.64 -3.09 6.15
CA ILE A 140 -1.47 -1.91 6.41
C ILE A 140 -1.17 -1.37 7.79
N LEU A 141 -0.78 -0.11 7.86
CA LEU A 141 -0.54 0.58 9.12
C LEU A 141 -1.48 1.78 9.25
N ALA A 142 -2.25 1.78 10.33
CA ALA A 142 -3.09 2.90 10.74
C ALA A 142 -4.10 3.36 9.68
N ALA A 143 -4.80 2.41 9.02
CA ALA A 143 -5.75 2.70 7.95
C ALA A 143 -6.96 1.77 7.95
N ASP A 144 -8.12 2.37 7.71
CA ASP A 144 -9.39 1.64 7.56
C ASP A 144 -9.44 0.83 6.24
N VAL A 145 -10.15 -0.29 6.25
CA VAL A 145 -10.51 -1.01 5.02
C VAL A 145 -11.47 -0.15 4.19
N PRO A 146 -11.12 0.21 2.93
CA PRO A 146 -11.99 1.04 2.12
C PRO A 146 -13.32 0.34 1.80
N PRO A 147 -14.47 1.06 1.86
CA PRO A 147 -15.77 0.47 1.54
C PRO A 147 -15.87 -0.14 0.14
N ASP A 148 -15.23 0.48 -0.85
CA ASP A 148 -15.17 -0.01 -2.23
C ASP A 148 -14.38 -1.34 -2.37
N VAL A 149 -13.48 -1.63 -1.43
CA VAL A 149 -12.78 -2.92 -1.34
C VAL A 149 -13.62 -3.93 -0.55
N ALA A 150 -14.11 -3.53 0.63
CA ALA A 150 -14.91 -4.41 1.49
C ALA A 150 -16.19 -4.94 0.81
N GLN A 151 -16.83 -4.10 -0.01
CA GLN A 151 -18.08 -4.42 -0.72
C GLN A 151 -17.86 -5.00 -2.12
N ARG A 152 -16.62 -5.15 -2.57
CA ARG A 152 -16.30 -5.68 -3.90
C ARG A 152 -16.69 -7.17 -3.98
N PRO A 153 -17.56 -7.56 -4.92
CA PRO A 153 -17.95 -8.96 -5.07
C PRO A 153 -16.73 -9.85 -5.35
N HIS A 154 -16.64 -10.97 -4.63
CA HIS A 154 -15.58 -11.98 -4.78
C HIS A 154 -14.16 -11.44 -4.64
N VAL A 155 -13.96 -10.34 -3.89
CA VAL A 155 -12.61 -9.83 -3.62
C VAL A 155 -11.77 -10.91 -2.94
N ARG A 156 -10.55 -11.09 -3.42
CA ARG A 156 -9.55 -11.96 -2.80
C ARG A 156 -8.34 -11.11 -2.49
N LEU A 157 -8.04 -10.99 -1.21
CA LEU A 157 -6.85 -10.30 -0.74
C LEU A 157 -5.75 -11.32 -0.40
N PRO A 158 -4.47 -10.98 -0.59
CA PRO A 158 -3.37 -11.80 -0.11
C PRO A 158 -3.36 -11.85 1.42
N PRO A 159 -2.48 -12.62 2.07
CA PRO A 159 -2.24 -12.49 3.51
C PRO A 159 -1.99 -11.03 3.90
N ILE A 160 -2.53 -10.60 5.04
CA ILE A 160 -2.51 -9.22 5.50
C ILE A 160 -1.85 -9.12 6.86
N LEU A 161 -0.92 -8.18 7.01
CA LEU A 161 -0.50 -7.65 8.30
C LEU A 161 -1.18 -6.29 8.49
N ILE A 162 -2.01 -6.15 9.54
CA ILE A 162 -2.66 -4.88 9.89
C ILE A 162 -2.12 -4.38 11.24
N GLY A 163 -1.79 -3.10 11.33
CA GLY A 163 -1.22 -2.52 12.54
C GLY A 163 -1.84 -1.20 12.98
N ARG A 164 -1.81 -0.95 14.29
CA ARG A 164 -2.20 0.32 14.90
C ARG A 164 -1.46 0.60 16.19
N GLY A 165 -1.24 1.88 16.49
CA GLY A 165 -0.83 2.34 17.82
C GLY A 165 -2.01 2.39 18.81
N THR A 166 -1.78 2.09 20.07
CA THR A 166 -2.84 2.15 21.11
C THR A 166 -3.39 3.55 21.32
N GLY A 167 -2.55 4.57 21.13
CA GLY A 167 -2.89 6.00 21.24
C GLY A 167 -3.24 6.68 19.91
N ASP A 168 -3.45 5.93 18.82
CA ASP A 168 -3.83 6.50 17.51
C ASP A 168 -5.21 7.16 17.57
N PRO A 169 -5.31 8.50 17.36
CA PRO A 169 -6.58 9.21 17.45
C PRO A 169 -7.46 9.05 16.21
N TRP A 170 -6.91 8.61 15.08
CA TRP A 170 -7.61 8.49 13.80
C TRP A 170 -8.01 7.05 13.47
N TYR A 171 -7.11 6.09 13.72
CA TYR A 171 -7.38 4.67 13.56
C TYR A 171 -7.54 4.01 14.93
N THR A 172 -8.73 4.17 15.49
CA THR A 172 -9.05 3.76 16.87
C THR A 172 -9.16 2.23 17.02
N ALA A 173 -9.25 1.75 18.29
CA ALA A 173 -9.46 0.34 18.58
C ALA A 173 -10.77 -0.20 17.96
N ASP A 174 -11.84 0.61 17.98
CA ASP A 174 -13.14 0.22 17.42
C ASP A 174 -13.05 0.04 15.90
N LYS A 175 -12.39 0.96 15.19
CA LYS A 175 -12.16 0.84 13.75
C LYS A 175 -11.33 -0.40 13.41
N HIS A 176 -10.24 -0.61 14.13
CA HIS A 176 -9.41 -1.78 13.96
C HIS A 176 -10.18 -3.09 14.17
N SER A 177 -11.01 -3.17 15.20
CA SER A 177 -11.86 -4.33 15.48
C SER A 177 -12.89 -4.55 14.38
N ALA A 178 -13.51 -3.48 13.88
CA ALA A 178 -14.47 -3.54 12.77
C ALA A 178 -13.80 -4.03 11.46
N ASP A 179 -12.58 -3.56 11.20
CA ASP A 179 -11.81 -3.98 10.03
C ASP A 179 -11.40 -5.45 10.11
N LEU A 180 -10.96 -5.93 11.28
CA LEU A 180 -10.67 -7.36 11.49
C LEU A 180 -11.90 -8.22 11.23
N ALA A 181 -13.07 -7.81 11.72
CA ALA A 181 -14.34 -8.51 11.46
C ALA A 181 -14.68 -8.51 9.96
N THR A 182 -14.53 -7.36 9.29
CA THR A 182 -14.75 -7.22 7.85
C THR A 182 -13.83 -8.13 7.04
N LEU A 183 -12.52 -8.08 7.30
CA LEU A 183 -11.52 -8.90 6.61
C LEU A 183 -11.75 -10.39 6.83
N THR A 184 -12.13 -10.79 8.05
CA THR A 184 -12.50 -12.18 8.37
C THR A 184 -13.74 -12.60 7.58
N SER A 185 -14.74 -11.74 7.47
CA SER A 185 -16.00 -12.05 6.77
C SER A 185 -15.82 -12.30 5.27
N ILE A 186 -14.81 -11.67 4.66
CA ILE A 186 -14.44 -11.90 3.25
C ILE A 186 -13.40 -13.02 3.07
N GLY A 187 -13.05 -13.73 4.16
CA GLY A 187 -12.13 -14.86 4.12
C GLY A 187 -10.64 -14.50 3.99
N ALA A 188 -10.25 -13.28 4.33
CA ALA A 188 -8.86 -12.88 4.31
C ALA A 188 -8.07 -13.48 5.50
N SER A 189 -6.81 -13.85 5.25
CA SER A 189 -5.86 -14.24 6.29
C SER A 189 -5.22 -12.98 6.87
N VAL A 190 -5.41 -12.71 8.16
CA VAL A 190 -4.99 -11.46 8.81
C VAL A 190 -4.15 -11.73 10.04
N GLU A 191 -2.97 -11.13 10.11
CA GLU A 191 -2.17 -10.95 11.31
C GLU A 191 -2.37 -9.52 11.82
N SER A 192 -2.61 -9.37 13.13
CA SER A 192 -2.81 -8.06 13.77
C SER A 192 -1.62 -7.72 14.68
N CYS A 193 -1.12 -6.49 14.54
CA CYS A 193 -0.06 -5.92 15.39
C CYS A 193 -0.58 -4.64 16.05
N VAL A 194 -0.82 -4.69 17.36
CA VAL A 194 -1.14 -3.51 18.18
C VAL A 194 0.06 -3.17 19.02
N PHE A 195 0.53 -1.92 18.95
CA PHE A 195 1.74 -1.47 19.64
C PHE A 195 1.46 -0.23 20.50
N GLU A 196 2.31 0.02 21.47
CA GLU A 196 2.23 1.25 22.26
C GLU A 196 2.79 2.42 21.42
N GLY A 197 1.94 3.40 21.11
CA GLY A 197 2.30 4.53 20.24
C GLY A 197 1.09 5.20 19.63
N GLY A 198 1.35 6.19 18.78
CA GLY A 198 0.34 7.00 18.09
C GLY A 198 0.10 6.55 16.64
N HIS A 199 -0.17 7.55 15.79
CA HIS A 199 -0.36 7.37 14.34
C HIS A 199 1.00 7.42 13.64
N GLU A 200 1.77 6.35 13.75
CA GLU A 200 3.18 6.31 13.37
C GLU A 200 3.68 4.89 13.04
N TRP A 201 4.90 4.80 12.51
CA TRP A 201 5.63 3.56 12.29
C TRP A 201 6.29 3.10 13.61
N GLY A 202 5.58 2.33 14.44
CA GLY A 202 6.11 1.77 15.68
C GLY A 202 7.12 0.64 15.44
N GLU A 203 8.08 0.46 16.37
CA GLU A 203 9.14 -0.56 16.25
C GLU A 203 8.60 -1.99 16.25
N GLU A 204 7.53 -2.26 17.01
CA GLU A 204 6.87 -3.57 17.02
C GLU A 204 6.23 -3.88 15.68
N PHE A 205 5.62 -2.87 15.01
CA PHE A 205 5.09 -3.05 13.67
C PHE A 205 6.19 -3.27 12.64
N LEU A 206 7.30 -2.54 12.71
CA LEU A 206 8.47 -2.76 11.85
C LEU A 206 9.05 -4.16 12.01
N THR A 207 9.09 -4.67 13.23
CA THR A 207 9.51 -6.05 13.55
C THR A 207 8.54 -7.08 12.96
N ALA A 208 7.23 -6.87 13.14
CA ALA A 208 6.19 -7.74 12.55
C ALA A 208 6.24 -7.72 11.02
N ALA A 209 6.44 -6.56 10.42
CA ALA A 209 6.59 -6.39 8.97
C ALA A 209 7.81 -7.17 8.43
N GLY A 210 8.93 -7.17 9.15
CA GLY A 210 10.12 -7.95 8.78
C GLY A 210 9.86 -9.46 8.78
N ARG A 211 9.15 -9.98 9.79
CA ARG A 211 8.72 -11.39 9.82
C ARG A 211 7.77 -11.69 8.66
N PHE A 212 6.76 -10.84 8.44
CA PHE A 212 5.78 -10.98 7.38
C PHE A 212 6.44 -11.04 5.98
N LEU A 213 7.43 -10.19 5.70
CA LEU A 213 8.20 -10.22 4.46
C LEU A 213 8.99 -11.52 4.30
N THR A 214 9.56 -12.04 5.39
CA THR A 214 10.31 -13.30 5.39
C THR A 214 9.41 -14.48 5.08
N ASP A 215 8.23 -14.55 5.70
CA ASP A 215 7.26 -15.64 5.53
C ASP A 215 6.65 -15.62 4.13
N THR A 216 6.34 -14.44 3.60
CA THR A 216 5.87 -14.27 2.22
C THR A 216 6.88 -14.80 1.21
N LYS A 217 8.17 -14.47 1.37
CA LYS A 217 9.25 -14.93 0.51
C LYS A 217 9.40 -16.46 0.56
N ASN A 218 9.32 -17.06 1.74
CA ASN A 218 9.46 -18.52 1.93
C ASN A 218 8.30 -19.30 1.32
N THR A 219 7.07 -18.81 1.43
CA THR A 219 5.89 -19.43 0.83
C THR A 219 6.01 -19.53 -0.68
N GLU A 220 6.54 -18.51 -1.34
CA GLU A 220 6.75 -18.50 -2.80
C GLU A 220 7.84 -19.48 -3.26
N HIS A 221 8.92 -19.63 -2.49
CA HIS A 221 9.96 -20.62 -2.78
C HIS A 221 9.43 -22.06 -2.64
N GLY A 222 8.59 -22.32 -1.64
CA GLY A 222 7.95 -23.63 -1.45
C GLY A 222 7.00 -24.04 -2.58
N LEU A 223 6.30 -23.09 -3.19
CA LEU A 223 5.40 -23.34 -4.33
C LEU A 223 6.17 -23.65 -5.63
N LYS A 224 7.30 -22.98 -5.88
CA LYS A 224 8.15 -23.22 -7.06
C LYS A 224 8.79 -24.61 -7.05
N HIS A 225 9.14 -25.17 -5.88
CA HIS A 225 9.70 -26.50 -5.75
C HIS A 225 8.68 -27.64 -5.91
N LYS A 226 7.39 -27.41 -5.71
CA LYS A 226 6.33 -28.41 -5.92
C LYS A 226 5.87 -28.50 -7.38
N GLY A 227 5.98 -27.43 -8.16
CA GLY A 227 5.59 -27.38 -9.58
C GLY A 227 6.57 -28.01 -10.57
N HIS A 228 7.72 -28.51 -10.13
CA HIS A 228 8.74 -29.17 -10.97
C HIS A 228 8.79 -30.69 -10.78
N LYS A 229 7.81 -31.29 -10.11
CA LYS A 229 7.73 -32.74 -9.83
C LYS A 229 6.53 -33.44 -10.45
N GLU A 230 5.86 -32.82 -11.43
CA GLU A 230 4.84 -33.46 -12.27
C GLU A 230 5.31 -33.55 -13.72
#